data_3988066e9b142ef194156f7fee07b91b
#
_entry.id   3988066e9b142ef194156f7fee07b91b
#
_cell.length_a   1.000
_cell.length_b   1.000
_cell.length_c   1.000
_cell.angle_alpha   90.00
_cell.angle_beta   90.00
_cell.angle_gamma   90.00
#
_symmetry.space_group_name_H-M   'P 1'
#
loop_
_entity.id
_entity.type
_entity.pdbx_description
1 polymer ?
#
loop_
_entity_poly.entity_id
_entity_poly.type
_entity_poly.pdbx_seq_one_letter_code
_entity_poly.pdbx_strand_id
1 'polypeptide(L)'
;MTFTGLGSLVFFVYIVGLWISLERPPLRTMGETRLWYSFFLSMIGGVLYAKCRYRWILGFSTLMSLVFVLVNLLKPEIHSKALMPALQSVWFVPHVIVYMFSYALLGAVTLFAIYLWFRKTPEEASDKELSICDGLVRVGWSFLTLGMTMGALWAKEAWGDYWSWDPKETWAFATWLSY
;
A
#
# COMPACT_ATOMS: atom_id res chain seq x y z
N MET A 1 -7.10 -12.86 -15.85
CA MET A 1 -7.76 -12.50 -14.57
C MET A 1 -7.78 -13.62 -13.56
N THR A 2 -8.15 -14.83 -13.92
CA THR A 2 -8.16 -16.00 -13.00
C THR A 2 -6.80 -16.26 -12.35
N PHE A 3 -5.71 -16.25 -13.14
CA PHE A 3 -4.35 -16.44 -12.60
C PHE A 3 -3.89 -15.35 -11.65
N THR A 4 -4.22 -14.08 -11.94
CA THR A 4 -3.86 -12.96 -11.05
C THR A 4 -4.64 -13.03 -9.73
N GLY A 5 -5.94 -13.33 -9.81
CA GLY A 5 -6.78 -13.52 -8.62
C GLY A 5 -6.31 -14.70 -7.76
N LEU A 6 -5.99 -15.84 -8.40
CA LEU A 6 -5.44 -17.01 -7.72
C LEU A 6 -4.08 -16.69 -7.08
N GLY A 7 -3.20 -16.00 -7.80
CA GLY A 7 -1.90 -15.55 -7.27
C GLY A 7 -2.05 -14.63 -6.05
N SER A 8 -2.96 -13.67 -6.10
CA SER A 8 -3.25 -12.79 -4.96
C SER A 8 -3.83 -13.55 -3.77
N LEU A 9 -4.68 -14.55 -4.02
CA LEU A 9 -5.22 -15.42 -2.97
C LEU A 9 -4.12 -16.26 -2.30
N VAL A 10 -3.26 -16.89 -3.08
CA VAL A 10 -2.12 -17.66 -2.57
C VAL A 10 -1.19 -16.76 -1.75
N PHE A 11 -0.96 -15.54 -2.22
CA PHE A 11 -0.14 -14.57 -1.51
C PHE A 11 -0.77 -14.14 -0.17
N PHE A 12 -2.08 -13.92 -0.16
CA PHE A 12 -2.81 -13.64 1.09
C PHE A 12 -2.72 -14.79 2.09
N VAL A 13 -2.92 -16.04 1.63
CA VAL A 13 -2.77 -17.25 2.46
C VAL A 13 -1.36 -17.36 3.02
N TYR A 14 -0.33 -17.02 2.23
CA TYR A 14 1.06 -16.97 2.69
C TYR A 14 1.25 -15.95 3.82
N ILE A 15 0.72 -14.73 3.68
CA ILE A 15 0.81 -13.68 4.71
C ILE A 15 0.11 -14.13 6.00
N VAL A 16 -1.07 -14.75 5.89
CA VAL A 16 -1.81 -15.29 7.05
C VAL A 16 -1.05 -16.43 7.70
N GLY A 17 -0.48 -17.34 6.91
CA GLY A 17 0.38 -18.41 7.41
C GLY A 17 1.61 -17.89 8.16
N LEU A 18 2.24 -16.85 7.62
CA LEU A 18 3.36 -16.16 8.28
C LEU A 18 2.91 -15.51 9.60
N TRP A 19 1.73 -14.89 9.63
CA TRP A 19 1.15 -14.32 10.85
C TRP A 19 0.97 -15.37 11.95
N ILE A 20 0.37 -16.51 11.60
CA ILE A 20 0.16 -17.62 12.54
C ILE A 20 1.52 -18.17 13.03
N SER A 21 2.47 -18.35 12.15
CA SER A 21 3.80 -18.90 12.47
C SER A 21 4.64 -17.98 13.37
N LEU A 22 4.47 -16.65 13.21
CA LEU A 22 5.18 -15.65 14.02
C LEU A 22 4.46 -15.31 15.33
N GLU A 23 3.22 -15.80 15.52
CA GLU A 23 2.34 -15.45 16.65
C GLU A 23 2.13 -13.93 16.82
N ARG A 24 2.40 -13.17 15.75
CA ARG A 24 2.25 -11.71 15.67
C ARG A 24 2.01 -11.26 14.22
N PRO A 25 1.40 -10.07 14.02
CA PRO A 25 1.25 -9.51 12.67
C PRO A 25 2.63 -9.30 12.00
N PRO A 26 2.80 -9.74 10.74
CA PRO A 26 4.04 -9.54 10.00
C PRO A 26 4.15 -8.10 9.47
N LEU A 27 4.41 -7.13 10.37
CA LEU A 27 4.50 -5.68 10.09
C LEU A 27 5.70 -5.02 10.77
N ARG A 28 6.55 -5.83 11.43
CA ARG A 28 7.64 -5.32 12.23
C ARG A 28 8.85 -4.89 11.40
N THR A 29 9.19 -5.65 10.40
CA THR A 29 10.40 -5.43 9.60
C THR A 29 10.05 -4.79 8.26
N MET A 30 11.03 -4.11 7.65
CA MET A 30 10.88 -3.53 6.32
C MET A 30 10.50 -4.57 5.26
N GLY A 31 10.88 -5.83 5.46
CA GLY A 31 10.50 -6.90 4.57
C GLY A 31 9.06 -7.34 4.74
N GLU A 32 8.59 -7.45 5.98
CA GLU A 32 7.20 -7.78 6.27
C GLU A 32 6.25 -6.72 5.71
N THR A 33 6.57 -5.43 5.87
CA THR A 33 5.78 -4.34 5.28
C THR A 33 5.81 -4.37 3.74
N ARG A 34 6.94 -4.74 3.12
CA ARG A 34 7.03 -4.93 1.65
C ARG A 34 6.11 -6.04 1.16
N LEU A 35 5.90 -7.13 1.93
CA LEU A 35 4.94 -8.18 1.56
C LEU A 35 3.52 -7.64 1.49
N TRP A 36 3.08 -6.88 2.47
CA TRP A 36 1.77 -6.23 2.45
C TRP A 36 1.62 -5.27 1.29
N TYR A 37 2.65 -4.45 1.04
CA TYR A 37 2.64 -3.53 -0.08
C TYR A 37 2.57 -4.27 -1.43
N SER A 38 3.34 -5.34 -1.60
CA SER A 38 3.28 -6.21 -2.77
C SER A 38 1.89 -6.80 -3.00
N PHE A 39 1.25 -7.26 -1.93
CA PHE A 39 -0.10 -7.81 -1.97
C PHE A 39 -1.11 -6.75 -2.43
N PHE A 40 -1.11 -5.57 -1.81
CA PHE A 40 -2.01 -4.49 -2.19
C PHE A 40 -1.76 -4.00 -3.61
N LEU A 41 -0.51 -3.90 -4.03
CA LEU A 41 -0.16 -3.48 -5.40
C LEU A 41 -0.70 -4.47 -6.44
N SER A 42 -0.54 -5.76 -6.21
CA SER A 42 -1.08 -6.83 -7.06
C SER A 42 -2.61 -6.79 -7.12
N MET A 43 -3.27 -6.64 -5.98
CA MET A 43 -4.72 -6.57 -5.87
C MET A 43 -5.28 -5.34 -6.61
N ILE A 44 -4.72 -4.17 -6.36
CA ILE A 44 -5.15 -2.90 -6.97
C ILE A 44 -4.90 -2.92 -8.48
N GLY A 45 -3.74 -3.43 -8.91
CA GLY A 45 -3.46 -3.62 -10.34
C GLY A 45 -4.46 -4.53 -11.03
N GLY A 46 -4.89 -5.62 -10.36
CA GLY A 46 -5.96 -6.50 -10.83
C GLY A 46 -7.31 -5.80 -10.94
N VAL A 47 -7.69 -5.00 -9.93
CA VAL A 47 -8.93 -4.21 -9.92
C VAL A 47 -8.93 -3.15 -11.02
N LEU A 48 -7.83 -2.42 -11.18
CA LEU A 48 -7.66 -1.42 -12.25
C LEU A 48 -7.74 -2.06 -13.64
N TYR A 49 -7.09 -3.19 -13.84
CA TYR A 49 -7.20 -3.92 -15.09
C TYR A 49 -8.64 -4.37 -15.36
N ALA A 50 -9.38 -4.80 -14.34
CA ALA A 50 -10.79 -5.17 -14.49
C ALA A 50 -11.66 -4.01 -14.97
N LYS A 51 -11.38 -2.81 -14.47
CA LYS A 51 -12.15 -1.59 -14.79
C LYS A 51 -11.71 -0.92 -16.09
N CYS A 52 -10.39 -0.75 -16.27
CA CYS A 52 -9.80 0.02 -17.36
C CYS A 52 -9.34 -0.83 -18.55
N ARG A 53 -9.12 -2.14 -18.35
CA ARG A 53 -8.66 -3.09 -19.39
C ARG A 53 -7.24 -2.82 -19.93
N TYR A 54 -6.45 -1.97 -19.30
CA TYR A 54 -5.07 -1.70 -19.68
C TYR A 54 -4.14 -2.79 -19.20
N ARG A 55 -3.61 -3.60 -20.12
CA ARG A 55 -2.71 -4.73 -19.80
C ARG A 55 -1.39 -4.30 -19.14
N TRP A 56 -0.89 -3.10 -19.49
CA TRP A 56 0.37 -2.61 -18.93
C TRP A 56 0.29 -2.35 -17.43
N ILE A 57 -0.87 -1.90 -16.90
CA ILE A 57 -1.09 -1.68 -15.46
C ILE A 57 -0.94 -3.01 -14.71
N LEU A 58 -1.57 -4.07 -15.23
CA LEU A 58 -1.45 -5.40 -14.66
C LEU A 58 0.00 -5.92 -14.71
N GLY A 59 0.68 -5.75 -15.85
CA GLY A 59 2.08 -6.14 -16.03
C GLY A 59 3.01 -5.40 -15.08
N PHE A 60 2.85 -4.08 -14.96
CA PHE A 60 3.66 -3.24 -14.08
C PHE A 60 3.43 -3.57 -12.59
N SER A 61 2.18 -3.67 -12.15
CA SER A 61 1.87 -4.00 -10.76
C SER A 61 2.35 -5.39 -10.36
N THR A 62 2.23 -6.37 -11.27
CA THR A 62 2.75 -7.72 -11.06
C THR A 62 4.27 -7.74 -10.99
N LEU A 63 4.94 -7.00 -11.88
CA LEU A 63 6.40 -6.88 -11.88
C LEU A 63 6.90 -6.25 -10.57
N MET A 64 6.30 -5.15 -10.13
CA MET A 64 6.66 -4.49 -8.88
C MET A 64 6.43 -5.39 -7.66
N SER A 65 5.28 -6.07 -7.63
CA SER A 65 4.99 -7.07 -6.59
C SER A 65 6.06 -8.18 -6.56
N LEU A 66 6.45 -8.71 -7.73
CA LEU A 66 7.48 -9.73 -7.84
C LEU A 66 8.85 -9.23 -7.35
N VAL A 67 9.24 -8.00 -7.71
CA VAL A 67 10.50 -7.39 -7.26
C VAL A 67 10.56 -7.33 -5.73
N PHE A 68 9.48 -6.88 -5.07
CA PHE A 68 9.45 -6.83 -3.60
C PHE A 68 9.50 -8.21 -2.95
N VAL A 69 8.84 -9.21 -3.54
CA VAL A 69 8.92 -10.60 -3.08
C VAL A 69 10.34 -11.15 -3.23
N LEU A 70 10.99 -10.92 -4.38
CA LEU A 70 12.38 -11.34 -4.63
C LEU A 70 13.35 -10.69 -3.64
N VAL A 71 13.20 -9.39 -3.36
CA VAL A 71 14.03 -8.71 -2.35
C VAL A 71 13.88 -9.37 -0.97
N ASN A 72 12.67 -9.81 -0.62
CA ASN A 72 12.45 -10.51 0.64
C ASN A 72 13.07 -11.91 0.67
N LEU A 73 13.04 -12.64 -0.44
CA LEU A 73 13.68 -13.95 -0.54
C LEU A 73 15.22 -13.86 -0.45
N LEU A 74 15.79 -12.78 -0.99
CA LEU A 74 17.24 -12.55 -0.96
C LEU A 74 17.76 -12.00 0.38
N LYS A 75 16.86 -11.54 1.27
CA LYS A 75 17.21 -11.02 2.61
C LYS A 75 16.46 -11.78 3.71
N PRO A 76 16.91 -12.98 4.08
CA PRO A 76 16.23 -13.84 5.08
C PRO A 76 16.28 -13.30 6.53
N GLU A 77 17.10 -12.29 6.81
CA GLU A 77 17.26 -11.64 8.14
C GLU A 77 15.99 -10.95 8.66
N ILE A 78 14.93 -10.97 7.88
CA ILE A 78 13.70 -10.19 8.06
C ILE A 78 12.76 -10.82 9.10
N HIS A 79 12.99 -12.07 9.55
CA HIS A 79 12.05 -12.83 10.38
C HIS A 79 12.49 -12.99 11.83
N SER A 80 12.77 -11.89 12.53
CA SER A 80 13.07 -11.92 13.97
C SER A 80 11.79 -11.86 14.83
N LYS A 81 11.69 -12.68 15.87
CA LYS A 81 10.49 -12.75 16.75
C LYS A 81 10.39 -11.62 17.78
N ALA A 82 11.49 -10.93 18.13
CA ALA A 82 11.49 -9.90 19.17
C ALA A 82 10.84 -8.58 18.69
N LEU A 83 9.82 -8.06 19.35
CA LEU A 83 9.15 -6.79 19.07
C LEU A 83 9.78 -5.65 19.89
N MET A 84 10.06 -4.52 19.24
CA MET A 84 10.37 -3.29 19.97
C MET A 84 9.13 -2.81 20.73
N PRO A 85 9.27 -2.23 21.95
CA PRO A 85 8.12 -1.75 22.72
C PRO A 85 7.18 -0.83 21.96
N ALA A 86 7.72 0.09 21.16
CA ALA A 86 6.95 1.00 20.33
C ALA A 86 6.02 0.32 19.30
N LEU A 87 6.33 -0.92 18.88
CA LEU A 87 5.54 -1.69 17.91
C LEU A 87 4.45 -2.55 18.56
N GLN A 88 4.31 -2.52 19.89
CA GLN A 88 3.32 -3.29 20.64
C GLN A 88 1.98 -2.57 20.81
N SER A 89 1.87 -1.32 20.39
CA SER A 89 0.65 -0.55 20.43
C SER A 89 -0.45 -1.17 19.57
N VAL A 90 -1.68 -1.15 20.07
CA VAL A 90 -2.88 -1.60 19.33
C VAL A 90 -3.08 -0.79 18.04
N TRP A 91 -2.66 0.46 18.01
CA TRP A 91 -2.80 1.37 16.88
C TRP A 91 -1.78 1.15 15.76
N PHE A 92 -0.65 0.50 16.06
CA PHE A 92 0.43 0.28 15.09
C PHE A 92 -0.02 -0.53 13.89
N VAL A 93 -0.64 -1.69 14.13
CA VAL A 93 -1.07 -2.62 13.07
C VAL A 93 -2.09 -1.99 12.11
N PRO A 94 -3.21 -1.44 12.58
CA PRO A 94 -4.20 -0.81 11.70
C PRO A 94 -3.62 0.41 10.98
N HIS A 95 -2.81 1.23 11.65
CA HIS A 95 -2.09 2.35 11.03
C HIS A 95 -1.29 1.89 9.81
N VAL A 96 -0.41 0.91 9.97
CA VAL A 96 0.48 0.48 8.89
C VAL A 96 -0.30 -0.15 7.73
N ILE A 97 -1.29 -0.99 8.00
CA ILE A 97 -2.10 -1.63 6.95
C ILE A 97 -2.87 -0.58 6.15
N VAL A 98 -3.53 0.34 6.82
CA VAL A 98 -4.32 1.42 6.20
C VAL A 98 -3.42 2.33 5.35
N TYR A 99 -2.23 2.66 5.85
CA TYR A 99 -1.24 3.44 5.10
C TYR A 99 -0.73 2.72 3.85
N MET A 100 -0.36 1.44 3.97
CA MET A 100 0.13 0.66 2.83
C MET A 100 -0.94 0.56 1.73
N PHE A 101 -2.19 0.35 2.12
CA PHE A 101 -3.31 0.32 1.19
C PHE A 101 -3.52 1.68 0.50
N SER A 102 -3.52 2.77 1.28
CA SER A 102 -3.65 4.13 0.75
C SER A 102 -2.54 4.46 -0.25
N TYR A 103 -1.29 4.26 0.12
CA TYR A 103 -0.15 4.53 -0.77
C TYR A 103 -0.16 3.68 -2.04
N ALA A 104 -0.62 2.44 -1.95
CA ALA A 104 -0.76 1.61 -3.14
C ALA A 104 -1.86 2.13 -4.09
N LEU A 105 -2.98 2.64 -3.55
CA LEU A 105 -4.03 3.29 -4.35
C LEU A 105 -3.57 4.60 -4.98
N LEU A 106 -3.03 5.51 -4.17
CA LEU A 106 -2.58 6.83 -4.62
C LEU A 106 -1.43 6.70 -5.61
N GLY A 107 -0.47 5.83 -5.37
CA GLY A 107 0.61 5.54 -6.31
C GLY A 107 0.10 4.96 -7.64
N ALA A 108 -0.87 4.04 -7.59
CA ALA A 108 -1.45 3.46 -8.80
C ALA A 108 -2.21 4.50 -9.64
N VAL A 109 -2.99 5.38 -8.99
CA VAL A 109 -3.72 6.44 -9.71
C VAL A 109 -2.78 7.50 -10.27
N THR A 110 -1.70 7.86 -9.55
CA THR A 110 -0.69 8.78 -10.06
C THR A 110 -0.04 8.24 -11.33
N LEU A 111 0.37 6.98 -11.33
CA LEU A 111 0.95 6.34 -12.52
C LEU A 111 -0.06 6.28 -13.67
N PHE A 112 -1.33 6.04 -13.37
CA PHE A 112 -2.37 6.03 -14.38
C PHE A 112 -2.64 7.43 -14.94
N ALA A 113 -2.68 8.46 -14.10
CA ALA A 113 -2.80 9.86 -14.52
C ALA A 113 -1.61 10.31 -15.40
N ILE A 114 -0.38 9.96 -15.00
CA ILE A 114 0.83 10.21 -15.81
C ILE A 114 0.73 9.52 -17.18
N TYR A 115 0.27 8.27 -17.21
CA TYR A 115 0.06 7.56 -18.48
C TYR A 115 -0.96 8.26 -19.38
N LEU A 116 -2.09 8.71 -18.82
CA LEU A 116 -3.10 9.46 -19.58
C LEU A 116 -2.51 10.77 -20.11
N TRP A 117 -1.75 11.49 -19.31
CA TRP A 117 -1.09 12.74 -19.71
C TRP A 117 -0.17 12.58 -20.93
N PHE A 118 0.60 11.51 -21.00
CA PHE A 118 1.51 11.27 -22.11
C PHE A 118 0.87 10.62 -23.33
N ARG A 119 -0.28 9.99 -23.20
CA ARG A 119 -0.89 9.19 -24.26
C ARG A 119 -2.14 9.83 -24.87
N LYS A 120 -2.75 10.74 -24.17
CA LYS A 120 -4.00 11.39 -24.56
C LYS A 120 -3.91 12.88 -24.22
N THR A 121 -4.55 13.72 -25.05
CA THR A 121 -4.85 15.09 -24.61
C THR A 121 -5.94 15.04 -23.53
N PRO A 122 -6.04 16.08 -22.66
CA PRO A 122 -7.11 16.13 -21.65
C PRO A 122 -8.53 15.95 -22.24
N GLU A 123 -8.73 16.39 -23.49
CA GLU A 123 -10.00 16.28 -24.22
C GLU A 123 -10.26 14.85 -24.74
N GLU A 124 -9.22 14.04 -24.93
CA GLU A 124 -9.33 12.64 -25.38
C GLU A 124 -9.47 11.65 -24.23
N ALA A 125 -9.20 12.07 -22.99
CA ALA A 125 -9.42 11.23 -21.84
C ALA A 125 -10.92 11.01 -21.65
N SER A 126 -11.32 9.73 -21.62
CA SER A 126 -12.73 9.37 -21.44
C SER A 126 -13.21 9.77 -20.05
N ASP A 127 -14.44 10.29 -19.93
CA ASP A 127 -15.11 10.58 -18.65
C ASP A 127 -15.05 9.39 -17.69
N LYS A 128 -15.09 8.17 -18.22
CA LYS A 128 -14.95 6.94 -17.44
C LYS A 128 -13.56 6.81 -16.82
N GLU A 129 -12.51 7.14 -17.57
CA GLU A 129 -11.12 7.07 -17.07
C GLU A 129 -10.89 8.10 -15.97
N LEU A 130 -11.36 9.31 -16.17
CA LEU A 130 -11.29 10.39 -15.18
C LEU A 130 -12.12 10.06 -13.93
N SER A 131 -13.32 9.54 -14.08
CA SER A 131 -14.16 9.11 -12.97
C SER A 131 -13.52 7.97 -12.14
N ILE A 132 -12.78 7.06 -12.78
CA ILE A 132 -12.04 6.01 -12.09
C ILE A 132 -10.88 6.61 -11.29
N CYS A 133 -10.12 7.54 -11.88
CA CYS A 133 -9.05 8.25 -11.18
C CYS A 133 -9.58 8.98 -9.95
N ASP A 134 -10.63 9.76 -10.11
CA ASP A 134 -11.27 10.51 -9.05
C ASP A 134 -11.80 9.60 -7.92
N GLY A 135 -12.45 8.50 -8.28
CA GLY A 135 -12.90 7.50 -7.29
C GLY A 135 -11.74 6.87 -6.50
N LEU A 136 -10.62 6.58 -7.16
CA LEU A 136 -9.42 6.03 -6.49
C LEU A 136 -8.74 7.05 -5.59
N VAL A 137 -8.66 8.32 -6.02
CA VAL A 137 -8.12 9.41 -5.21
C VAL A 137 -8.96 9.58 -3.95
N ARG A 138 -10.29 9.69 -4.09
CA ARG A 138 -11.19 9.84 -2.93
C ARG A 138 -11.00 8.71 -1.91
N VAL A 139 -10.99 7.46 -2.37
CA VAL A 139 -10.78 6.32 -1.48
C VAL A 139 -9.39 6.35 -0.88
N GLY A 140 -8.34 6.52 -1.69
CA GLY A 140 -6.95 6.56 -1.23
C GLY A 140 -6.70 7.68 -0.22
N TRP A 141 -7.21 8.87 -0.48
CA TRP A 141 -7.09 10.03 0.40
C TRP A 141 -7.86 9.84 1.73
N SER A 142 -9.06 9.22 1.69
CA SER A 142 -9.80 8.89 2.90
C SER A 142 -9.02 7.91 3.77
N PHE A 143 -8.43 6.88 3.18
CA PHE A 143 -7.58 5.92 3.90
C PHE A 143 -6.27 6.56 4.38
N LEU A 144 -5.70 7.52 3.65
CA LEU A 144 -4.54 8.30 4.11
C LEU A 144 -4.86 9.09 5.37
N THR A 145 -6.01 9.77 5.38
CA THR A 145 -6.50 10.54 6.54
C THR A 145 -6.71 9.63 7.77
N LEU A 146 -7.36 8.49 7.58
CA LEU A 146 -7.53 7.49 8.65
C LEU A 146 -6.17 6.96 9.13
N GLY A 147 -5.24 6.70 8.21
CA GLY A 147 -3.89 6.26 8.54
C GLY A 147 -3.12 7.31 9.35
N MET A 148 -3.22 8.60 8.98
CA MET A 148 -2.60 9.69 9.75
C MET A 148 -3.16 9.79 11.16
N THR A 149 -4.47 9.70 11.34
CA THR A 149 -5.10 9.76 12.67
C THR A 149 -4.70 8.57 13.55
N MET A 150 -4.69 7.35 12.99
CA MET A 150 -4.21 6.17 13.71
C MET A 150 -2.72 6.26 14.04
N GLY A 151 -1.92 6.84 13.14
CA GLY A 151 -0.49 7.11 13.34
C GLY A 151 -0.23 8.10 14.48
N ALA A 152 -1.04 9.14 14.58
CA ALA A 152 -0.96 10.09 15.69
C ALA A 152 -1.29 9.43 17.04
N LEU A 153 -2.31 8.55 17.09
CA LEU A 153 -2.63 7.78 18.30
C LEU A 153 -1.50 6.83 18.67
N TRP A 154 -0.93 6.14 17.67
CA TRP A 154 0.25 5.30 17.89
C TRP A 154 1.46 6.09 18.38
N ALA A 155 1.74 7.25 17.78
CA ALA A 155 2.85 8.12 18.16
C ALA A 155 2.70 8.59 19.62
N LYS A 156 1.48 8.94 20.05
CA LYS A 156 1.19 9.30 21.44
C LYS A 156 1.54 8.20 22.43
N GLU A 157 1.21 6.94 22.12
CA GLU A 157 1.55 5.79 22.97
C GLU A 157 3.05 5.46 22.94
N ALA A 158 3.68 5.56 21.76
CA ALA A 158 5.07 5.14 21.57
C ALA A 158 6.10 6.20 21.99
N TRP A 159 5.80 7.46 21.78
CA TRP A 159 6.76 8.59 21.93
C TRP A 159 6.30 9.68 22.91
N GLY A 160 5.03 9.69 23.28
CA GLY A 160 4.45 10.69 24.19
C GLY A 160 3.76 11.87 23.52
N ASP A 161 3.96 12.10 22.24
CA ASP A 161 3.38 13.19 21.45
C ASP A 161 2.60 12.66 20.25
N TYR A 162 1.51 13.36 19.88
CA TYR A 162 0.69 13.00 18.71
C TYR A 162 1.38 13.30 17.39
N TRP A 163 2.27 14.32 17.37
CA TRP A 163 2.90 14.80 16.15
C TRP A 163 4.18 15.55 16.50
N SER A 164 5.28 15.18 15.89
CA SER A 164 6.62 15.72 16.18
C SER A 164 7.29 16.40 14.98
N TRP A 165 6.60 16.45 13.82
CA TRP A 165 7.14 16.94 12.56
C TRP A 165 8.39 16.18 12.09
N ASP A 166 8.47 14.91 12.40
CA ASP A 166 9.54 14.09 11.87
C ASP A 166 9.45 14.00 10.32
N PRO A 167 10.51 13.59 9.61
CA PRO A 167 10.49 13.51 8.16
C PRO A 167 9.36 12.64 7.59
N LYS A 168 8.95 11.56 8.29
CA LYS A 168 7.89 10.66 7.83
C LYS A 168 6.52 11.34 7.94
N GLU A 169 6.27 12.00 9.07
CA GLU A 169 5.04 12.78 9.31
C GLU A 169 4.93 13.94 8.32
N THR A 170 6.02 14.67 8.12
CA THR A 170 6.09 15.80 7.19
C THR A 170 5.79 15.36 5.74
N TRP A 171 6.38 14.25 5.28
CA TRP A 171 6.10 13.72 3.94
C TRP A 171 4.70 13.14 3.82
N ALA A 172 4.16 12.53 4.86
CA ALA A 172 2.79 12.07 4.89
C ALA A 172 1.80 13.24 4.75
N PHE A 173 2.04 14.33 5.49
CA PHE A 173 1.24 15.55 5.41
C PHE A 173 1.37 16.24 4.05
N ALA A 174 2.58 16.35 3.50
CA ALA A 174 2.80 16.87 2.15
C ALA A 174 2.05 16.05 1.09
N THR A 175 2.07 14.72 1.20
CA THR A 175 1.29 13.84 0.33
C THR A 175 -0.20 14.09 0.47
N TRP A 176 -0.70 14.21 1.70
CA TRP A 176 -2.11 14.49 1.98
C TRP A 176 -2.58 15.83 1.38
N LEU A 177 -1.74 16.84 1.39
CA LEU A 177 -2.04 18.15 0.77
C LEU A 177 -1.98 18.12 -0.76
N SER A 178 -1.23 17.19 -1.36
CA SER A 178 -1.02 17.14 -2.82
C SER A 178 -2.18 16.48 -3.56
N TYR A 179 -3.02 15.73 -2.88
CA TYR A 179 -4.23 15.07 -3.39
C TYR A 179 -5.49 15.79 -2.92
#